data_cd267ef40921ad4afbe91eded67ddcd9
#
_entry.id   cd267ef40921ad4afbe91eded67ddcd9
#
_cell.length_a   1.000
_cell.length_b   1.000
_cell.length_c   1.000
_cell.angle_alpha   90.00
_cell.angle_beta   90.00
_cell.angle_gamma   90.00
#
_symmetry.space_group_name_H-M   'P 1'
#
loop_
_entity.id
_entity.type
_entity.pdbx_description
1 polymer ?
#
loop_
_entity_poly.entity_id
_entity_poly.type
_entity_poly.pdbx_seq_one_letter_code
_entity_poly.pdbx_strand_id
1 'polypeptide(L)'
;AAQRDADPYLDVEVEPAELDATPAPSGASPLREGTVRTALRTIRSVPLARAALVSIAAAHATMIGVMVMTPVHMENHGAALNLVGLTISLHIAGMYALSPLFGKLADRLGRRTVLLGGFAQLALAAVLAAASAPVGGIAFKVGLVLLGTGWSSCLVAGSALLTEVLTAEERPAAQGASDLVMNLSGALGGTLAGIVLALASYPALAYGALALLIAPVWLVLQGQRATDRVPAGQPSRVT
;
A
#
# COMPACT_ATOMS: atom_id res chain seq x y z
N ALA A 1 -42.43 45.66 34.29
CA ALA A 1 -41.93 45.96 32.96
C ALA A 1 -40.52 45.40 32.85
N ALA A 2 -40.40 44.23 32.26
CA ALA A 2 -39.11 43.65 31.90
C ALA A 2 -38.89 43.88 30.42
N GLN A 3 -37.95 44.70 30.11
CA GLN A 3 -37.48 45.02 28.78
C GLN A 3 -36.65 43.79 28.32
N ARG A 4 -37.17 43.05 27.31
CA ARG A 4 -36.40 42.06 26.60
C ARG A 4 -35.50 42.81 25.62
N ASP A 5 -34.21 42.80 25.89
CA ASP A 5 -33.24 43.23 24.92
C ASP A 5 -33.29 42.23 23.75
N ALA A 6 -33.68 42.76 22.59
CA ALA A 6 -33.63 42.00 21.32
C ALA A 6 -32.17 41.78 20.96
N ASP A 7 -31.78 40.53 20.79
CA ASP A 7 -30.45 40.15 20.35
C ASP A 7 -30.32 40.50 18.85
N PRO A 8 -29.43 41.42 18.45
CA PRO A 8 -29.30 41.89 17.06
C PRO A 8 -28.72 40.85 16.11
N TYR A 9 -28.39 39.65 16.58
CA TYR A 9 -27.81 38.56 15.74
C TYR A 9 -28.83 37.50 15.32
N LEU A 10 -30.14 37.65 15.69
CA LEU A 10 -31.16 36.65 15.38
C LEU A 10 -31.92 36.97 14.07
N ASP A 11 -31.70 38.13 13.44
CA ASP A 11 -32.35 38.55 12.19
C ASP A 11 -31.41 38.45 10.97
N VAL A 12 -30.53 37.45 10.94
CA VAL A 12 -29.88 37.07 9.68
C VAL A 12 -30.87 36.18 8.92
N GLU A 13 -31.73 36.81 8.14
CA GLU A 13 -32.51 36.14 7.10
C GLU A 13 -31.51 35.53 6.12
N VAL A 14 -31.18 34.22 6.33
CA VAL A 14 -30.40 33.45 5.36
C VAL A 14 -31.29 33.23 4.16
N GLU A 15 -31.17 34.14 3.18
CA GLU A 15 -31.72 33.94 1.85
C GLU A 15 -31.28 32.54 1.39
N PRO A 16 -32.20 31.63 1.01
CA PRO A 16 -31.79 30.31 0.52
C PRO A 16 -31.01 30.59 -0.76
N ALA A 17 -29.67 30.54 -0.66
CA ALA A 17 -28.82 30.47 -1.82
C ALA A 17 -29.39 29.32 -2.66
N GLU A 18 -29.96 29.65 -3.78
CA GLU A 18 -30.33 28.71 -4.83
C GLU A 18 -29.05 27.96 -5.14
N LEU A 19 -28.83 26.84 -4.45
CA LEU A 19 -27.82 25.87 -4.77
C LEU A 19 -28.17 25.43 -6.19
N ASP A 20 -27.54 26.14 -7.15
CA ASP A 20 -27.43 25.66 -8.50
C ASP A 20 -26.87 24.27 -8.42
N ALA A 21 -27.77 23.29 -8.35
CA ALA A 21 -27.43 21.87 -8.33
C ALA A 21 -26.94 21.51 -9.72
N THR A 22 -25.75 22.04 -10.06
CA THR A 22 -24.94 21.38 -11.06
C THR A 22 -24.78 19.94 -10.55
N PRO A 23 -25.38 18.95 -11.23
CA PRO A 23 -25.26 17.59 -10.81
C PRO A 23 -23.75 17.33 -10.72
N ALA A 24 -23.27 17.02 -9.50
CA ALA A 24 -21.91 16.54 -9.30
C ALA A 24 -21.67 15.48 -10.38
N PRO A 25 -20.56 15.52 -11.13
CA PRO A 25 -20.32 14.51 -12.14
C PRO A 25 -20.44 13.16 -11.45
N SER A 26 -21.55 12.48 -11.75
CA SER A 26 -21.84 11.10 -11.33
C SER A 26 -20.87 10.17 -12.06
N GLY A 27 -19.59 10.29 -11.75
CA GLY A 27 -18.49 9.65 -12.44
C GLY A 27 -17.97 8.41 -11.76
N ALA A 28 -18.66 7.86 -10.79
CA ALA A 28 -18.42 6.47 -10.37
C ALA A 28 -19.33 5.56 -11.19
N SER A 29 -19.10 5.46 -12.49
CA SER A 29 -19.62 4.33 -13.26
C SER A 29 -19.10 3.05 -12.58
N PRO A 30 -20.00 2.12 -12.17
CA PRO A 30 -19.54 0.83 -11.64
C PRO A 30 -18.58 0.25 -12.68
N LEU A 31 -17.38 -0.13 -12.24
CA LEU A 31 -16.36 -0.75 -13.09
C LEU A 31 -17.07 -1.91 -13.82
N ARG A 32 -17.35 -1.74 -15.10
CA ARG A 32 -17.92 -2.80 -15.92
C ARG A 32 -16.94 -3.96 -15.84
N GLU A 33 -17.40 -5.19 -15.58
CA GLU A 33 -16.54 -6.39 -15.49
C GLU A 33 -15.57 -6.49 -16.67
N GLY A 34 -15.97 -6.02 -17.85
CA GLY A 34 -15.12 -5.87 -19.02
C GLY A 34 -13.92 -4.93 -18.81
N THR A 35 -14.06 -3.87 -18.00
CA THR A 35 -12.99 -2.88 -17.77
C THR A 35 -11.85 -3.45 -16.94
N VAL A 36 -12.15 -4.15 -15.83
CA VAL A 36 -11.14 -4.79 -14.98
C VAL A 36 -10.39 -5.89 -15.74
N ARG A 37 -11.11 -6.74 -16.47
CA ARG A 37 -10.50 -7.80 -17.28
C ARG A 37 -9.58 -7.25 -18.36
N THR A 38 -9.98 -6.18 -19.00
CA THR A 38 -9.16 -5.50 -20.03
C THR A 38 -7.93 -4.87 -19.39
N ALA A 39 -8.10 -4.13 -18.27
CA ALA A 39 -6.97 -3.54 -17.55
C ALA A 39 -5.94 -4.59 -17.09
N LEU A 40 -6.40 -5.72 -16.53
CA LEU A 40 -5.50 -6.82 -16.15
C LEU A 40 -4.79 -7.44 -17.34
N ARG A 41 -5.44 -7.51 -18.52
CA ARG A 41 -4.80 -7.99 -19.74
C ARG A 41 -3.72 -7.02 -20.22
N THR A 42 -4.01 -5.72 -20.23
CA THR A 42 -3.03 -4.66 -20.53
C THR A 42 -1.83 -4.71 -19.57
N ILE A 43 -2.08 -4.76 -18.25
CA ILE A 43 -1.01 -4.87 -17.25
C ILE A 43 -0.14 -6.11 -17.49
N ARG A 44 -0.75 -7.25 -17.83
CA ARG A 44 -0.01 -8.49 -18.11
C ARG A 44 0.86 -8.41 -19.35
N SER A 45 0.46 -7.65 -20.37
CA SER A 45 1.21 -7.49 -21.62
C SER A 45 2.44 -6.57 -21.45
N VAL A 46 2.44 -5.66 -20.46
CA VAL A 46 3.55 -4.73 -20.19
C VAL A 46 4.39 -5.27 -19.03
N PRO A 47 5.65 -5.72 -19.26
CA PRO A 47 6.45 -6.36 -18.20
C PRO A 47 6.63 -5.52 -16.94
N LEU A 48 6.82 -4.20 -17.08
CA LEU A 48 6.98 -3.29 -15.94
C LEU A 48 5.67 -3.03 -15.19
N ALA A 49 4.54 -2.94 -15.89
CA ALA A 49 3.23 -2.84 -15.26
C ALA A 49 2.91 -4.10 -14.44
N ARG A 50 3.24 -5.26 -14.99
CA ARG A 50 3.11 -6.54 -14.28
C ARG A 50 4.01 -6.59 -13.04
N ALA A 51 5.26 -6.15 -13.14
CA ALA A 51 6.17 -6.09 -12.01
C ALA A 51 5.64 -5.14 -10.92
N ALA A 52 5.11 -3.97 -11.30
CA ALA A 52 4.49 -3.02 -10.38
C ALA A 52 3.28 -3.63 -9.67
N LEU A 53 2.34 -4.24 -10.40
CA LEU A 53 1.15 -4.87 -9.82
C LEU A 53 1.50 -5.99 -8.82
N VAL A 54 2.40 -6.91 -9.22
CA VAL A 54 2.85 -8.00 -8.35
C VAL A 54 3.56 -7.47 -7.11
N SER A 55 4.32 -6.38 -7.26
CA SER A 55 5.02 -5.72 -6.15
C SER A 55 4.05 -5.12 -5.13
N ILE A 56 3.04 -4.39 -5.59
CA ILE A 56 2.00 -3.80 -4.73
C ILE A 56 1.25 -4.92 -3.99
N ALA A 57 0.82 -5.95 -4.72
CA ALA A 57 0.07 -7.07 -4.16
C ALA A 57 0.88 -7.84 -3.09
N ALA A 58 2.13 -8.19 -3.38
CA ALA A 58 2.99 -8.93 -2.47
C ALA A 58 3.36 -8.10 -1.23
N ALA A 59 3.68 -6.80 -1.39
CA ALA A 59 3.95 -5.91 -0.27
C ALA A 59 2.73 -5.79 0.66
N HIS A 60 1.52 -5.70 0.08
CA HIS A 60 0.30 -5.61 0.86
C HIS A 60 -0.05 -6.91 1.58
N ALA A 61 0.07 -8.06 0.90
CA ALA A 61 -0.13 -9.37 1.53
C ALA A 61 0.85 -9.61 2.68
N THR A 62 2.13 -9.25 2.49
CA THR A 62 3.16 -9.33 3.53
C THR A 62 2.80 -8.44 4.73
N MET A 63 2.46 -7.19 4.47
CA MET A 63 2.13 -6.22 5.52
C MET A 63 0.89 -6.65 6.30
N ILE A 64 -0.21 -6.98 5.63
CA ILE A 64 -1.45 -7.41 6.28
C ILE A 64 -1.23 -8.73 7.03
N GLY A 65 -0.55 -9.70 6.42
CA GLY A 65 -0.28 -11.00 7.04
C GLY A 65 0.44 -10.87 8.39
N VAL A 66 1.49 -10.08 8.45
CA VAL A 66 2.24 -9.86 9.69
C VAL A 66 1.46 -8.99 10.66
N MET A 67 0.89 -7.86 10.20
CA MET A 67 0.27 -6.87 11.07
C MET A 67 -1.00 -7.38 11.74
N VAL A 68 -1.89 -8.08 11.03
CA VAL A 68 -3.17 -8.55 11.58
C VAL A 68 -2.96 -9.55 12.72
N MET A 69 -1.90 -10.36 12.67
CA MET A 69 -1.58 -11.32 13.72
C MET A 69 -0.72 -10.73 14.84
N THR A 70 -0.20 -9.51 14.68
CA THR A 70 0.64 -8.84 15.69
C THR A 70 -0.08 -8.62 17.03
N PRO A 71 -1.31 -8.06 17.10
CA PRO A 71 -2.04 -7.90 18.36
C PRO A 71 -2.24 -9.23 19.08
N VAL A 72 -2.69 -10.25 18.36
CA VAL A 72 -2.91 -11.61 18.88
C VAL A 72 -1.62 -12.19 19.48
N HIS A 73 -0.50 -12.03 18.77
CA HIS A 73 0.79 -12.46 19.27
C HIS A 73 1.22 -11.71 20.53
N MET A 74 1.03 -10.40 20.57
CA MET A 74 1.36 -9.56 21.72
C MET A 74 0.51 -9.91 22.95
N GLU A 75 -0.80 -10.08 22.79
CA GLU A 75 -1.73 -10.46 23.85
C GLU A 75 -1.39 -11.85 24.42
N ASN A 76 -1.10 -12.83 23.58
CA ASN A 76 -0.71 -14.16 23.99
C ASN A 76 0.61 -14.19 24.83
N HIS A 77 1.41 -13.12 24.73
CA HIS A 77 2.65 -12.95 25.52
C HIS A 77 2.46 -11.94 26.67
N GLY A 78 1.21 -11.64 27.05
CA GLY A 78 0.90 -10.81 28.20
C GLY A 78 1.16 -9.31 28.01
N ALA A 79 1.25 -8.83 26.77
CA ALA A 79 1.42 -7.39 26.51
C ALA A 79 0.18 -6.61 26.94
N ALA A 80 0.39 -5.51 27.67
CA ALA A 80 -0.68 -4.62 28.07
C ALA A 80 -1.33 -3.95 26.83
N LEU A 81 -2.63 -3.71 26.87
CA LEU A 81 -3.42 -3.18 25.75
C LEU A 81 -2.90 -1.82 25.23
N ASN A 82 -2.39 -0.96 26.13
CA ASN A 82 -1.77 0.30 25.74
C ASN A 82 -0.48 0.10 24.90
N LEU A 83 0.29 -0.96 25.18
CA LEU A 83 1.48 -1.30 24.41
C LEU A 83 1.11 -1.81 23.02
N VAL A 84 0.06 -2.64 22.92
CA VAL A 84 -0.49 -3.09 21.63
C VAL A 84 -0.95 -1.87 20.81
N GLY A 85 -1.76 -0.98 21.41
CA GLY A 85 -2.24 0.24 20.76
C GLY A 85 -1.11 1.14 20.28
N LEU A 86 -0.07 1.36 21.10
CA LEU A 86 1.10 2.13 20.72
C LEU A 86 1.84 1.51 19.51
N THR A 87 2.00 0.20 19.52
CA THR A 87 2.69 -0.52 18.44
C THR A 87 1.94 -0.40 17.11
N ILE A 88 0.60 -0.55 17.14
CA ILE A 88 -0.26 -0.37 15.97
C ILE A 88 -0.21 1.08 15.49
N SER A 89 -0.27 2.06 16.38
CA SER A 89 -0.23 3.48 16.03
C SER A 89 1.10 3.86 15.36
N LEU A 90 2.23 3.35 15.85
CA LEU A 90 3.54 3.56 15.25
C LEU A 90 3.64 2.93 13.85
N HIS A 91 3.06 1.73 13.66
CA HIS A 91 2.96 1.10 12.36
C HIS A 91 2.16 1.94 11.36
N ILE A 92 0.96 2.39 11.76
CA ILE A 92 0.10 3.23 10.92
C ILE A 92 0.78 4.57 10.60
N ALA A 93 1.46 5.18 11.56
CA ALA A 93 2.28 6.37 11.31
C ALA A 93 3.37 6.08 10.25
N GLY A 94 4.03 4.92 10.32
CA GLY A 94 4.98 4.48 9.31
C GLY A 94 4.37 4.34 7.92
N MET A 95 3.12 3.88 7.81
CA MET A 95 2.42 3.75 6.53
C MET A 95 2.19 5.09 5.82
N TYR A 96 1.84 6.14 6.56
CA TYR A 96 1.33 7.38 5.95
C TYR A 96 2.25 8.59 6.13
N ALA A 97 2.91 8.74 7.29
CA ALA A 97 3.67 9.96 7.59
C ALA A 97 4.84 10.21 6.63
N LEU A 98 5.47 9.14 6.12
CA LEU A 98 6.62 9.23 5.21
C LEU A 98 6.25 9.08 3.72
N SER A 99 4.97 8.89 3.38
CA SER A 99 4.56 8.69 1.98
C SER A 99 4.96 9.85 1.04
N PRO A 100 4.90 11.15 1.43
CA PRO A 100 5.39 12.24 0.59
C PRO A 100 6.91 12.18 0.36
N LEU A 101 7.67 11.65 1.34
CA LEU A 101 9.11 11.46 1.20
C LEU A 101 9.40 10.37 0.17
N PHE A 102 8.68 9.25 0.20
CA PHE A 102 8.84 8.17 -0.78
C PHE A 102 8.48 8.63 -2.20
N GLY A 103 7.48 9.49 -2.37
CA GLY A 103 7.19 10.15 -3.64
C GLY A 103 8.39 10.92 -4.17
N LYS A 104 8.95 11.82 -3.35
CA LYS A 104 10.15 12.60 -3.73
C LYS A 104 11.37 11.71 -3.99
N LEU A 105 11.56 10.64 -3.23
CA LEU A 105 12.63 9.68 -3.47
C LEU A 105 12.43 8.93 -4.79
N ALA A 106 11.20 8.53 -5.09
CA ALA A 106 10.87 7.85 -6.35
C ALA A 106 11.15 8.73 -7.58
N ASP A 107 10.90 10.03 -7.47
CA ASP A 107 11.21 10.99 -8.53
C ASP A 107 12.73 11.23 -8.68
N ARG A 108 13.50 11.22 -7.58
CA ARG A 108 14.95 11.50 -7.59
C ARG A 108 15.82 10.28 -7.85
N LEU A 109 15.52 9.16 -7.21
CA LEU A 109 16.33 7.93 -7.25
C LEU A 109 15.80 6.91 -8.26
N GLY A 110 14.61 7.19 -8.82
CA GLY A 110 13.88 6.28 -9.69
C GLY A 110 12.97 5.31 -8.92
N ARG A 111 11.81 5.04 -9.50
CA ARG A 111 10.72 4.27 -8.88
C ARG A 111 11.14 2.84 -8.51
N ARG A 112 11.97 2.21 -9.34
CA ARG A 112 12.48 0.84 -9.10
C ARG A 112 13.40 0.77 -7.88
N THR A 113 14.28 1.75 -7.70
CA THR A 113 15.20 1.81 -6.56
C THR A 113 14.43 1.93 -5.25
N VAL A 114 13.41 2.81 -5.22
CA VAL A 114 12.57 3.01 -4.05
C VAL A 114 11.73 1.77 -3.76
N LEU A 115 11.22 1.11 -4.80
CA LEU A 115 10.48 -0.15 -4.68
C LEU A 115 11.35 -1.28 -4.07
N LEU A 116 12.60 -1.44 -4.54
CA LEU A 116 13.54 -2.40 -3.97
C LEU A 116 13.92 -2.04 -2.54
N GLY A 117 14.08 -0.76 -2.23
CA GLY A 117 14.28 -0.26 -0.86
C GLY A 117 13.10 -0.62 0.05
N GLY A 118 11.86 -0.52 -0.46
CA GLY A 118 10.66 -0.96 0.25
C GLY A 118 10.67 -2.46 0.57
N PHE A 119 11.07 -3.30 -0.40
CA PHE A 119 11.21 -4.74 -0.14
C PHE A 119 12.31 -5.05 0.88
N ALA A 120 13.42 -4.33 0.86
CA ALA A 120 14.47 -4.49 1.88
C ALA A 120 13.95 -4.12 3.29
N GLN A 121 13.14 -3.06 3.41
CA GLN A 121 12.48 -2.69 4.66
C GLN A 121 11.48 -3.75 5.11
N LEU A 122 10.64 -4.29 4.21
CA LEU A 122 9.69 -5.37 4.53
C LEU A 122 10.40 -6.64 4.97
N ALA A 123 11.51 -6.99 4.33
CA ALA A 123 12.30 -8.15 4.71
C ALA A 123 12.94 -7.97 6.10
N LEU A 124 13.54 -6.80 6.36
CA LEU A 124 14.09 -6.48 7.66
C LEU A 124 13.01 -6.45 8.75
N ALA A 125 11.84 -5.89 8.44
CA ALA A 125 10.68 -5.88 9.33
C ALA A 125 10.26 -7.30 9.73
N ALA A 126 10.15 -8.20 8.76
CA ALA A 126 9.80 -9.60 9.01
C ALA A 126 10.83 -10.30 9.91
N VAL A 127 12.12 -10.08 9.65
CA VAL A 127 13.20 -10.65 10.48
C VAL A 127 13.15 -10.08 11.91
N LEU A 128 13.00 -8.77 12.08
CA LEU A 128 12.90 -8.15 13.40
C LEU A 128 11.65 -8.62 14.16
N ALA A 129 10.52 -8.73 13.49
CA ALA A 129 9.28 -9.21 14.09
C ALA A 129 9.40 -10.67 14.53
N ALA A 130 10.06 -11.53 13.72
CA ALA A 130 10.27 -12.94 14.03
C ALA A 130 11.29 -13.18 15.15
N ALA A 131 12.39 -12.40 15.17
CA ALA A 131 13.52 -12.62 16.06
C ALA A 131 13.43 -11.86 17.39
N SER A 132 12.43 -10.94 17.55
CA SER A 132 12.37 -10.08 18.73
C SER A 132 11.81 -10.79 19.96
N ALA A 133 12.64 -10.94 20.97
CA ALA A 133 12.26 -11.26 22.33
C ALA A 133 12.90 -10.20 23.28
N PRO A 134 12.14 -9.53 24.15
CA PRO A 134 10.74 -9.72 24.46
C PRO A 134 9.78 -9.09 23.42
N VAL A 135 8.60 -9.65 23.29
CA VAL A 135 7.51 -9.13 22.46
C VAL A 135 7.13 -7.71 22.92
N GLY A 136 7.00 -6.78 21.97
CA GLY A 136 6.75 -5.37 22.29
C GLY A 136 7.99 -4.57 22.68
N GLY A 137 9.19 -5.15 22.67
CA GLY A 137 10.47 -4.45 22.84
C GLY A 137 10.75 -3.45 21.70
N ILE A 138 11.85 -2.71 21.81
CA ILE A 138 12.23 -1.68 20.83
C ILE A 138 12.43 -2.31 19.44
N ALA A 139 13.13 -3.43 19.32
CA ALA A 139 13.37 -4.09 18.05
C ALA A 139 12.06 -4.51 17.35
N PHE A 140 11.09 -5.03 18.13
CA PHE A 140 9.77 -5.39 17.63
C PHE A 140 9.03 -4.16 17.07
N LYS A 141 8.99 -3.05 17.81
CA LYS A 141 8.36 -1.80 17.37
C LYS A 141 9.04 -1.22 16.13
N VAL A 142 10.37 -1.22 16.09
CA VAL A 142 11.14 -0.81 14.89
C VAL A 142 10.78 -1.68 13.70
N GLY A 143 10.65 -3.00 13.89
CA GLY A 143 10.18 -3.93 12.87
C GLY A 143 8.80 -3.53 12.32
N LEU A 144 7.84 -3.19 13.20
CA LEU A 144 6.49 -2.79 12.77
C LEU A 144 6.47 -1.42 12.07
N VAL A 145 7.31 -0.46 12.48
CA VAL A 145 7.48 0.80 11.76
C VAL A 145 8.05 0.54 10.37
N LEU A 146 9.09 -0.29 10.26
CA LEU A 146 9.68 -0.69 8.97
C LEU A 146 8.68 -1.45 8.08
N LEU A 147 7.79 -2.24 8.68
CA LEU A 147 6.71 -2.91 7.95
C LEU A 147 5.77 -1.88 7.29
N GLY A 148 5.38 -0.83 8.02
CA GLY A 148 4.54 0.25 7.51
C GLY A 148 5.25 1.09 6.45
N THR A 149 6.48 1.54 6.72
CA THR A 149 7.26 2.36 5.78
C THR A 149 7.65 1.58 4.52
N GLY A 150 7.97 0.30 4.64
CA GLY A 150 8.28 -0.58 3.51
C GLY A 150 7.08 -0.78 2.60
N TRP A 151 5.90 -1.01 3.18
CA TRP A 151 4.64 -1.07 2.42
C TRP A 151 4.36 0.25 1.72
N SER A 152 4.45 1.38 2.41
CA SER A 152 4.23 2.71 1.85
C SER A 152 5.17 3.01 0.67
N SER A 153 6.45 2.68 0.83
CA SER A 153 7.47 2.81 -0.22
C SER A 153 7.10 1.97 -1.45
N CYS A 154 6.69 0.71 -1.26
CA CYS A 154 6.26 -0.18 -2.34
C CYS A 154 4.99 0.32 -3.02
N LEU A 155 4.00 0.80 -2.26
CA LEU A 155 2.74 1.32 -2.81
C LEU A 155 2.98 2.57 -3.64
N VAL A 156 3.69 3.56 -3.10
CA VAL A 156 3.95 4.84 -3.78
C VAL A 156 4.79 4.62 -5.04
N ALA A 157 5.90 3.92 -4.93
CA ALA A 157 6.78 3.68 -6.07
C ALA A 157 6.16 2.72 -7.10
N GLY A 158 5.41 1.71 -6.64
CA GLY A 158 4.71 0.77 -7.51
C GLY A 158 3.58 1.42 -8.30
N SER A 159 2.73 2.23 -7.65
CA SER A 159 1.67 2.98 -8.32
C SER A 159 2.22 4.00 -9.32
N ALA A 160 3.29 4.71 -8.97
CA ALA A 160 3.97 5.61 -9.88
C ALA A 160 4.57 4.86 -11.09
N LEU A 161 5.18 3.70 -10.88
CA LEU A 161 5.71 2.86 -11.96
C LEU A 161 4.59 2.34 -12.87
N LEU A 162 3.47 1.91 -12.29
CA LEU A 162 2.31 1.42 -13.05
C LEU A 162 1.76 2.51 -13.98
N THR A 163 1.59 3.73 -13.47
CA THR A 163 1.03 4.85 -14.25
C THR A 163 2.02 5.41 -15.27
N GLU A 164 3.33 5.30 -15.04
CA GLU A 164 4.35 5.78 -15.97
C GLU A 164 4.38 4.99 -17.28
N VAL A 165 4.18 3.68 -17.19
CA VAL A 165 4.34 2.76 -18.33
C VAL A 165 3.05 2.51 -19.12
N LEU A 166 1.95 3.15 -18.73
CA LEU A 166 0.63 3.05 -19.36
C LEU A 166 0.19 4.40 -19.94
N THR A 167 -0.64 4.33 -20.98
CA THR A 167 -1.23 5.53 -21.59
C THR A 167 -2.20 6.23 -20.63
N ALA A 168 -2.48 7.51 -20.86
CA ALA A 168 -3.37 8.30 -20.00
C ALA A 168 -4.77 7.68 -19.88
N GLU A 169 -5.27 7.08 -20.97
CA GLU A 169 -6.58 6.43 -21.06
C GLU A 169 -6.64 5.11 -20.27
N GLU A 170 -5.51 4.41 -20.16
CA GLU A 170 -5.43 3.12 -19.47
C GLU A 170 -5.24 3.26 -17.94
N ARG A 171 -4.65 4.38 -17.49
CA ARG A 171 -4.29 4.61 -16.07
C ARG A 171 -5.44 4.42 -15.09
N PRO A 172 -6.64 5.00 -15.29
CA PRO A 172 -7.71 4.87 -14.31
C PRO A 172 -8.17 3.41 -14.12
N ALA A 173 -8.33 2.68 -15.23
CA ALA A 173 -8.73 1.29 -15.19
C ALA A 173 -7.64 0.38 -14.59
N ALA A 174 -6.37 0.64 -14.90
CA ALA A 174 -5.23 -0.09 -14.36
C ALA A 174 -5.06 0.16 -12.85
N GLN A 175 -5.23 1.40 -12.39
CA GLN A 175 -5.18 1.73 -10.97
C GLN A 175 -6.31 1.03 -10.20
N GLY A 176 -7.55 1.08 -10.69
CA GLY A 176 -8.67 0.36 -10.07
C GLY A 176 -8.46 -1.15 -10.03
N ALA A 177 -7.90 -1.73 -11.10
CA ALA A 177 -7.55 -3.16 -11.12
C ALA A 177 -6.41 -3.48 -10.13
N SER A 178 -5.42 -2.59 -9.99
CA SER A 178 -4.35 -2.71 -9.01
C SER A 178 -4.87 -2.67 -7.58
N ASP A 179 -5.76 -1.74 -7.27
CA ASP A 179 -6.38 -1.62 -5.95
C ASP A 179 -7.21 -2.86 -5.59
N LEU A 180 -7.95 -3.40 -6.56
CA LEU A 180 -8.69 -4.65 -6.37
C LEU A 180 -7.75 -5.82 -6.06
N VAL A 181 -6.69 -6.00 -6.84
CA VAL A 181 -5.70 -7.08 -6.64
C VAL A 181 -4.98 -6.90 -5.31
N MET A 182 -4.59 -5.67 -4.96
CA MET A 182 -3.99 -5.33 -3.67
C MET A 182 -4.89 -5.75 -2.51
N ASN A 183 -6.16 -5.34 -2.50
CA ASN A 183 -7.10 -5.68 -1.43
C ASN A 183 -7.37 -7.18 -1.34
N LEU A 184 -7.53 -7.88 -2.47
CA LEU A 184 -7.66 -9.33 -2.49
C LEU A 184 -6.43 -10.03 -1.94
N SER A 185 -5.22 -9.58 -2.30
CA SER A 185 -3.98 -10.14 -1.78
C SER A 185 -3.83 -9.93 -0.28
N GLY A 186 -4.28 -8.77 0.24
CA GLY A 186 -4.35 -8.49 1.68
C GLY A 186 -5.32 -9.41 2.40
N ALA A 187 -6.52 -9.59 1.86
CA ALA A 187 -7.53 -10.50 2.43
C ALA A 187 -7.02 -11.95 2.50
N LEU A 188 -6.42 -12.43 1.41
CA LEU A 188 -5.80 -13.76 1.38
C LEU A 188 -4.61 -13.85 2.34
N GLY A 189 -3.75 -12.84 2.36
CA GLY A 189 -2.60 -12.77 3.26
C GLY A 189 -3.01 -12.82 4.73
N GLY A 190 -4.03 -12.06 5.13
CA GLY A 190 -4.58 -12.07 6.48
C GLY A 190 -5.22 -13.40 6.87
N THR A 191 -5.99 -14.00 5.96
CA THR A 191 -6.60 -15.32 6.19
C THR A 191 -5.54 -16.40 6.36
N LEU A 192 -4.56 -16.47 5.46
CA LEU A 192 -3.46 -17.43 5.55
C LEU A 192 -2.60 -17.20 6.79
N ALA A 193 -2.40 -15.95 7.19
CA ALA A 193 -1.66 -15.61 8.40
C ALA A 193 -2.30 -16.19 9.66
N GLY A 194 -3.64 -16.14 9.77
CA GLY A 194 -4.36 -16.77 10.88
C GLY A 194 -4.16 -18.29 10.91
N ILE A 195 -4.20 -18.95 9.77
CA ILE A 195 -3.95 -20.40 9.66
C ILE A 195 -2.51 -20.73 10.08
N VAL A 196 -1.51 -19.99 9.59
CA VAL A 196 -0.11 -20.20 9.92
C VAL A 196 0.13 -19.97 11.42
N LEU A 197 -0.46 -18.93 12.00
CA LEU A 197 -0.33 -18.66 13.43
C LEU A 197 -0.95 -19.78 14.26
N ALA A 198 -2.09 -20.34 13.85
CA ALA A 198 -2.76 -21.42 14.55
C ALA A 198 -2.01 -22.77 14.47
N LEU A 199 -1.37 -23.07 13.33
CA LEU A 199 -0.70 -24.34 13.09
C LEU A 199 0.79 -24.34 13.42
N ALA A 200 1.42 -23.18 13.49
CA ALA A 200 2.86 -23.04 13.71
C ALA A 200 3.15 -21.95 14.77
N SER A 201 3.65 -20.78 14.33
CA SER A 201 4.01 -19.68 15.24
C SER A 201 4.07 -18.34 14.50
N TYR A 202 4.10 -17.25 15.27
CA TYR A 202 4.31 -15.92 14.71
C TYR A 202 5.68 -15.75 14.00
N PRO A 203 6.82 -16.26 14.54
CA PRO A 203 8.07 -16.27 13.78
C PRO A 203 7.98 -17.04 12.45
N ALA A 204 7.30 -18.18 12.42
CA ALA A 204 7.11 -18.94 11.18
C ALA A 204 6.28 -18.13 10.15
N LEU A 205 5.25 -17.42 10.60
CA LEU A 205 4.48 -16.51 9.77
C LEU A 205 5.38 -15.39 9.20
N ALA A 206 6.14 -14.72 10.06
CA ALA A 206 6.99 -13.59 9.67
C ALA A 206 8.10 -14.03 8.69
N TYR A 207 8.77 -15.16 8.94
CA TYR A 207 9.73 -15.73 7.98
C TYR A 207 9.05 -16.21 6.69
N GLY A 208 7.86 -16.80 6.77
CA GLY A 208 7.08 -17.21 5.61
C GLY A 208 6.72 -16.05 4.71
N ALA A 209 6.48 -14.87 5.28
CA ALA A 209 6.22 -13.63 4.54
C ALA A 209 7.39 -13.22 3.64
N LEU A 210 8.66 -13.58 3.97
CA LEU A 210 9.82 -13.33 3.11
C LEU A 210 9.70 -14.03 1.75
N ALA A 211 9.07 -15.21 1.71
CA ALA A 211 8.88 -15.93 0.46
C ALA A 211 8.00 -15.15 -0.54
N LEU A 212 7.04 -14.35 -0.05
CA LEU A 212 6.20 -13.51 -0.90
C LEU A 212 6.98 -12.40 -1.61
N LEU A 213 8.14 -12.00 -1.08
CA LEU A 213 8.97 -10.93 -1.63
C LEU A 213 9.89 -11.42 -2.76
N ILE A 214 10.10 -12.73 -2.92
CA ILE A 214 11.02 -13.29 -3.92
C ILE A 214 10.56 -12.97 -5.34
N ALA A 215 9.31 -13.27 -5.65
CA ALA A 215 8.78 -13.09 -7.01
C ALA A 215 8.79 -11.62 -7.49
N PRO A 216 8.30 -10.63 -6.70
CA PRO A 216 8.32 -9.23 -7.13
C PRO A 216 9.74 -8.68 -7.27
N VAL A 217 10.66 -9.00 -6.34
CA VAL A 217 12.07 -8.59 -6.45
C VAL A 217 12.68 -9.12 -7.74
N TRP A 218 12.47 -10.39 -8.05
CA TRP A 218 12.96 -11.01 -9.28
C TRP A 218 12.38 -10.34 -10.54
N LEU A 219 11.06 -10.04 -10.56
CA LEU A 219 10.42 -9.35 -11.69
C LEU A 219 10.96 -7.94 -11.89
N VAL A 220 11.17 -7.19 -10.81
CA VAL A 220 11.73 -5.83 -10.88
C VAL A 220 13.16 -5.85 -11.43
N LEU A 221 14.00 -6.79 -10.96
CA LEU A 221 15.38 -6.96 -11.43
C LEU A 221 15.45 -7.40 -12.90
N GLN A 222 14.55 -8.29 -13.33
CA GLN A 222 14.48 -8.67 -14.76
C GLN A 222 14.06 -7.51 -15.65
N GLY A 223 13.11 -6.69 -15.21
CA GLY A 223 12.70 -5.50 -15.94
C GLY A 223 13.84 -4.50 -16.17
N GLN A 224 14.82 -4.42 -15.27
CA GLN A 224 16.04 -3.62 -15.46
C GLN A 224 16.89 -4.16 -16.59
N ARG A 225 17.18 -5.46 -16.59
CA ARG A 225 18.02 -6.10 -17.61
C ARG A 225 17.45 -5.98 -19.03
N ALA A 226 16.14 -5.94 -19.17
CA ALA A 226 15.47 -5.75 -20.46
C ALA A 226 15.63 -4.32 -20.99
N THR A 227 15.60 -3.31 -20.11
CA THR A 227 15.76 -1.90 -20.47
C THR A 227 17.22 -1.57 -20.82
N ASP A 228 18.18 -2.12 -20.08
CA ASP A 228 19.62 -1.89 -20.28
C ASP A 228 20.15 -2.53 -21.57
N ARG A 229 19.43 -3.50 -22.15
CA ARG A 229 19.79 -4.20 -23.39
C ARG A 229 19.32 -3.49 -24.66
N VAL A 230 18.49 -2.45 -24.56
CA VAL A 230 18.10 -1.62 -25.71
C VAL A 230 19.20 -0.60 -25.95
N PRO A 231 19.99 -0.65 -27.05
CA PRO A 231 21.03 0.35 -27.32
C PRO A 231 20.40 1.74 -27.42
N ALA A 232 21.03 2.72 -26.74
CA ALA A 232 20.67 4.12 -26.87
C ALA A 232 20.86 4.56 -28.33
N GLY A 233 19.83 4.51 -29.15
CA GLY A 233 19.94 4.87 -30.58
C GLY A 233 18.80 4.41 -31.48
N GLN A 234 17.87 3.58 -31.02
CA GLN A 234 16.68 3.27 -31.83
C GLN A 234 15.48 4.10 -31.36
N PRO A 235 14.90 4.97 -32.22
CA PRO A 235 13.65 5.64 -31.90
C PRO A 235 12.57 4.55 -31.71
N SER A 236 11.89 4.62 -30.58
CA SER A 236 10.74 3.76 -30.27
C SER A 236 9.76 3.79 -31.44
N ARG A 237 9.62 2.67 -32.16
CA ARG A 237 8.51 2.48 -33.10
C ARG A 237 7.23 2.37 -32.25
N VAL A 238 6.60 3.53 -32.04
CA VAL A 238 5.18 3.59 -31.68
C VAL A 238 4.45 3.48 -33.03
N THR A 239 3.88 2.34 -33.29
CA THR A 239 2.81 2.14 -34.26
C THR A 239 1.62 1.58 -33.53
#